data_2b99293d95f2e25a0b7d9dad76b566b5
#
_entry.id   2b99293d95f2e25a0b7d9dad76b566b5
#
_cell.length_a   1.000
_cell.length_b   1.000
_cell.length_c   1.000
_cell.angle_alpha   90.00
_cell.angle_beta   90.00
_cell.angle_gamma   90.00
#
_symmetry.space_group_name_H-M   'P 1'
#
loop_
_entity.id
_entity.type
_entity.pdbx_description
1 polymer ?
#
loop_
_entity_poly.entity_id
_entity_poly.type
_entity_poly.pdbx_seq_one_letter_code
_entity_poly.pdbx_strand_id
1 'polypeptide(L)'
;MQQKYRHQDTSFLISVEHISNISLKRRVYAALSDVFQGFIKTDNNDYSMSFFFTDNLDXFIQEKXFLRRGNILMGDKQVXFKDDEINFLINLKKQNQIYIXVKDNEKILSSLRIFNKSFKNNIELQATTFYYRIFMIFSQLWNLNNHSTYIHASGVEINGKSILFSADSGIGKSSLLLKLCXDSKYHFISDDMTIVSNKSKAFHQGRCLSIKPYHLKYFDGLITXXNNSMSXLQILQWKFLYKYNLTCRINPCNLFANISKGASIKRVIHLCNHNSVDFKIKRIDLNEYIRLSIPILENELHLANFKLNILASFPDSXFLSTNKVYSQTENILKDALKDVILNVVYVPYMSNPNDLYEFLHSKRCLS
;
A
#
# COMPACT_ATOMS: atom_id res chain seq x y z
N MET A 1 -18.19 16.23 2.23
CA MET A 1 -18.06 14.76 2.25
C MET A 1 -16.66 14.40 2.70
N GLN A 2 -16.55 13.61 3.76
CA GLN A 2 -15.29 13.23 4.40
C GLN A 2 -15.25 11.73 4.65
N GLN A 3 -14.04 11.18 4.67
CA GLN A 3 -13.76 9.79 5.03
C GLN A 3 -12.64 9.80 6.07
N LYS A 4 -12.82 9.05 7.15
CA LYS A 4 -11.85 8.92 8.23
C LYS A 4 -11.44 7.47 8.34
N TYR A 5 -10.15 7.23 8.37
CA TYR A 5 -9.60 5.88 8.40
C TYR A 5 -8.59 5.74 9.53
N ARG A 6 -8.59 4.57 10.14
CA ARG A 6 -7.64 4.21 11.19
C ARG A 6 -6.20 4.13 10.64
N HIS A 7 -5.24 4.63 11.40
CA HIS A 7 -3.82 4.55 11.11
C HIS A 7 -3.08 4.27 12.43
N GLN A 8 -2.87 3.00 12.71
CA GLN A 8 -2.37 2.51 14.03
C GLN A 8 -3.28 3.03 15.16
N ASP A 9 -2.78 3.85 16.05
CA ASP A 9 -3.51 4.40 17.21
C ASP A 9 -4.19 5.74 16.93
N THR A 10 -3.97 6.32 15.74
CA THR A 10 -4.61 7.56 15.29
C THR A 10 -5.49 7.31 14.07
N SER A 11 -5.83 8.38 13.35
CA SER A 11 -6.57 8.31 12.10
C SER A 11 -5.96 9.23 11.05
N PHE A 12 -6.40 9.09 9.79
CA PHE A 12 -6.18 10.10 8.76
C PHE A 12 -7.51 10.49 8.11
N LEU A 13 -7.54 11.72 7.61
CA LEU A 13 -8.72 12.32 7.01
C LEU A 13 -8.53 12.45 5.50
N ILE A 14 -9.56 12.08 4.74
CA ILE A 14 -9.69 12.43 3.32
C ILE A 14 -10.95 13.28 3.17
N SER A 15 -10.82 14.49 2.63
CA SER A 15 -11.94 15.42 2.47
C SER A 15 -12.03 15.90 1.02
N VAL A 16 -13.23 15.90 0.47
CA VAL A 16 -13.53 16.45 -0.86
C VAL A 16 -14.37 17.74 -0.76
N GLU A 17 -14.38 18.37 0.40
CA GLU A 17 -15.24 19.54 0.66
C GLU A 17 -14.84 20.76 -0.17
N HIS A 18 -13.57 20.89 -0.51
CA HIS A 18 -13.04 22.00 -1.31
C HIS A 18 -13.22 21.83 -2.82
N ILE A 19 -13.99 20.83 -3.26
CA ILE A 19 -14.39 20.70 -4.67
C ILE A 19 -15.74 21.42 -4.83
N SER A 20 -15.78 22.44 -5.66
CA SER A 20 -16.99 23.26 -5.88
C SER A 20 -18.03 22.53 -6.73
N ASN A 21 -17.61 21.81 -7.76
CA ASN A 21 -18.51 21.09 -8.66
C ASN A 21 -19.05 19.82 -7.97
N ILE A 22 -20.36 19.76 -7.75
CA ILE A 22 -21.05 18.67 -7.00
C ILE A 22 -20.88 17.32 -7.72
N SER A 23 -20.96 17.28 -9.04
CA SER A 23 -20.79 16.04 -9.82
C SER A 23 -19.35 15.52 -9.70
N LEU A 24 -18.37 16.38 -9.86
CA LEU A 24 -16.95 16.05 -9.68
C LEU A 24 -16.70 15.56 -8.25
N LYS A 25 -17.23 16.29 -7.26
CA LYS A 25 -17.12 15.94 -5.83
C LYS A 25 -17.57 14.49 -5.57
N ARG A 26 -18.74 14.10 -6.10
CA ARG A 26 -19.30 12.74 -5.94
C ARG A 26 -18.41 11.69 -6.62
N ARG A 27 -17.92 11.95 -7.83
CA ARG A 27 -17.04 11.03 -8.58
C ARG A 27 -15.70 10.83 -7.85
N VAL A 28 -15.10 11.91 -7.37
CA VAL A 28 -13.84 11.86 -6.62
C VAL A 28 -14.03 11.08 -5.31
N TYR A 29 -15.12 11.37 -4.58
CA TYR A 29 -15.43 10.67 -3.33
C TYR A 29 -15.59 9.16 -3.57
N ALA A 30 -16.30 8.76 -4.62
CA ALA A 30 -16.51 7.35 -4.97
C ALA A 30 -15.17 6.67 -5.34
N ALA A 31 -14.34 7.32 -6.14
CA ALA A 31 -13.04 6.79 -6.56
C ALA A 31 -12.10 6.60 -5.35
N LEU A 32 -12.08 7.57 -4.43
CA LEU A 32 -11.30 7.46 -3.19
C LEU A 32 -11.85 6.36 -2.28
N SER A 33 -13.17 6.23 -2.19
CA SER A 33 -13.80 5.13 -1.43
C SER A 33 -13.39 3.76 -1.96
N ASP A 34 -13.25 3.62 -3.27
CA ASP A 34 -12.78 2.36 -3.89
C ASP A 34 -11.32 2.08 -3.55
N VAL A 35 -10.45 3.08 -3.66
CA VAL A 35 -9.01 2.91 -3.37
C VAL A 35 -8.78 2.56 -1.90
N PHE A 36 -9.55 3.17 -0.99
CA PHE A 36 -9.37 3.03 0.46
C PHE A 36 -10.37 2.04 1.10
N GLN A 37 -11.08 1.22 0.31
CA GLN A 37 -12.10 0.32 0.84
C GLN A 37 -11.56 -0.75 1.81
N GLY A 38 -10.29 -1.06 1.75
CA GLY A 38 -9.65 -2.02 2.67
C GLY A 38 -9.22 -1.40 4.01
N PHE A 39 -9.25 -0.06 4.12
CA PHE A 39 -8.91 0.63 5.36
C PHE A 39 -10.08 0.58 6.35
N ILE A 40 -9.75 0.45 7.63
CA ILE A 40 -10.75 0.43 8.70
C ILE A 40 -11.27 1.86 8.92
N LYS A 41 -12.57 2.07 8.74
CA LYS A 41 -13.20 3.37 9.04
C LYS A 41 -13.22 3.61 10.55
N THR A 42 -13.19 4.88 10.94
CA THR A 42 -13.16 5.29 12.34
C THR A 42 -13.85 6.64 12.52
N ASP A 43 -14.30 6.92 13.73
CA ASP A 43 -14.80 8.24 14.13
C ASP A 43 -13.76 9.06 14.91
N ASN A 44 -12.55 8.54 15.09
CA ASN A 44 -11.47 9.24 15.76
C ASN A 44 -11.12 10.54 15.00
N ASN A 45 -11.00 11.63 15.73
CA ASN A 45 -10.66 12.96 15.20
C ASN A 45 -9.20 13.36 15.47
N ASP A 46 -8.39 12.46 16.00
CA ASP A 46 -6.95 12.67 16.15
C ASP A 46 -6.27 12.25 14.84
N TYR A 47 -6.00 13.22 13.98
CA TYR A 47 -5.50 12.96 12.63
C TYR A 47 -3.98 13.01 12.56
N SER A 48 -3.38 11.90 12.14
CA SER A 48 -1.96 11.84 11.77
C SER A 48 -1.69 12.63 10.48
N MET A 49 -2.66 12.60 9.54
CA MET A 49 -2.56 13.25 8.23
C MET A 49 -3.96 13.68 7.78
N SER A 50 -4.02 14.76 6.99
CA SER A 50 -5.28 15.24 6.40
C SER A 50 -5.05 15.59 4.92
N PHE A 51 -5.84 14.98 4.07
CA PHE A 51 -5.75 15.14 2.61
C PHE A 51 -7.02 15.84 2.12
N PHE A 52 -6.86 17.02 1.55
CA PHE A 52 -7.94 17.88 1.08
C PHE A 52 -7.94 17.94 -0.45
N PHE A 53 -8.95 17.40 -1.08
CA PHE A 53 -9.11 17.45 -2.54
C PHE A 53 -9.83 18.73 -2.94
N THR A 54 -9.32 19.40 -3.98
CA THR A 54 -9.84 20.66 -4.48
C THR A 54 -9.80 20.71 -6.01
N ASP A 55 -10.73 21.42 -6.61
CA ASP A 55 -10.72 21.75 -8.05
C ASP A 55 -9.95 23.06 -8.32
N ASN A 56 -9.50 23.76 -7.28
CA ASN A 56 -8.71 24.98 -7.42
C ASN A 56 -7.62 25.03 -6.32
N LEU A 57 -6.41 24.63 -6.67
CA LEU A 57 -5.29 24.60 -5.73
C LEU A 57 -4.75 26.00 -5.43
N ASP A 58 -4.88 26.94 -6.38
CA ASP A 58 -4.35 28.29 -6.21
C ASP A 58 -4.95 29.03 -5.02
N UNK A 59 -5.87 28.52 -4.69
CA UNK A 59 -6.50 29.04 -3.66
C UNK A 59 -5.89 28.89 -2.42
N PHE A 60 -5.22 27.98 -2.32
CA PHE A 60 -4.53 27.63 -1.08
C PHE A 60 -3.07 28.11 -1.06
N ILE A 61 -2.55 28.60 -2.15
CA ILE A 61 -1.18 29.13 -2.24
C ILE A 61 -1.13 30.50 -1.55
N GLN A 62 -0.37 30.60 -0.48
CA GLN A 62 -0.23 31.80 0.34
C GLN A 62 1.10 32.53 0.13
N GLU A 63 2.05 31.89 -0.59
CA GLU A 63 3.40 32.42 -0.79
C GLU A 63 3.62 32.96 -2.21
N LYS A 64 4.47 33.95 -2.30
CA LYS A 64 4.87 34.58 -3.57
C LYS A 64 6.26 34.16 -4.07
N UNK A 65 7.14 33.50 -3.35
CA UNK A 65 8.36 33.19 -3.62
C UNK A 65 8.59 31.85 -3.37
N PHE A 66 9.10 31.47 -4.21
CA PHE A 66 9.47 30.07 -4.11
C PHE A 66 10.86 29.84 -4.69
N LEU A 67 11.66 29.04 -3.99
CA LEU A 67 12.79 28.34 -4.60
C LEU A 67 12.21 27.28 -5.56
N ARG A 68 12.90 27.04 -6.67
CA ARG A 68 12.39 26.11 -7.70
C ARG A 68 13.40 25.01 -8.02
N ARG A 69 12.92 23.75 -8.08
CA ARG A 69 13.66 22.62 -8.66
C ARG A 69 12.69 21.85 -9.57
N GLY A 70 12.86 21.98 -10.86
CA GLY A 70 11.96 21.36 -11.83
C GLY A 70 10.51 21.81 -11.62
N ASN A 71 9.67 20.86 -11.32
CA ASN A 71 8.22 21.08 -11.11
C ASN A 71 7.87 21.30 -9.64
N ILE A 72 8.87 21.47 -8.77
CA ILE A 72 8.65 21.66 -7.34
C ILE A 72 9.06 23.10 -6.95
N LEU A 73 8.18 23.75 -6.24
CA LEU A 73 8.33 25.12 -5.74
C LEU A 73 8.29 25.05 -4.23
N MET A 74 9.37 25.45 -3.55
CA MET A 74 9.45 25.47 -2.08
C MET A 74 9.59 26.88 -1.57
N GLY A 75 8.68 27.28 -0.72
CA GLY A 75 8.74 28.52 0.05
C GLY A 75 8.90 28.22 1.54
N ASP A 76 8.85 29.28 2.37
CA ASP A 76 9.02 29.18 3.83
C ASP A 76 7.88 28.43 4.52
N LYS A 77 6.70 28.47 3.92
CA LYS A 77 5.47 27.94 4.54
C LYS A 77 4.84 26.82 3.73
N GLN A 78 5.17 26.68 2.44
CA GLN A 78 4.46 25.78 1.53
C GLN A 78 5.38 25.19 0.48
N VAL A 79 5.01 23.98 0.00
CA VAL A 79 5.64 23.35 -1.16
C VAL A 79 4.58 22.96 -2.20
N UNK A 80 4.48 23.24 -3.36
CA UNK A 80 3.78 22.98 -4.25
C UNK A 80 4.38 22.12 -5.10
N PHE A 81 3.86 21.16 -5.53
CA PHE A 81 4.22 20.24 -6.61
C PHE A 81 3.35 20.49 -7.83
N LYS A 82 3.97 20.76 -8.94
CA LYS A 82 3.29 20.88 -10.25
C LYS A 82 3.78 19.76 -11.15
N ASP A 83 3.05 18.66 -11.17
CA ASP A 83 3.39 17.44 -11.92
C ASP A 83 2.29 17.18 -12.97
N ASP A 84 2.64 16.57 -14.09
CA ASP A 84 1.68 16.23 -15.15
C ASP A 84 0.57 15.28 -14.67
N GLU A 85 0.90 14.43 -13.70
CA GLU A 85 -0.03 13.41 -13.21
C GLU A 85 -0.90 13.89 -12.04
N ILE A 86 -0.30 14.62 -11.09
CA ILE A 86 -1.05 15.08 -9.92
C ILE A 86 -0.33 16.28 -9.28
N ASN A 87 -1.07 17.36 -9.10
CA ASN A 87 -0.56 18.56 -8.43
C ASN A 87 -0.99 18.54 -6.98
N PHE A 88 -0.09 18.92 -6.08
CA PHE A 88 -0.43 19.00 -4.67
C PHE A 88 0.39 20.07 -3.93
N LEU A 89 -0.15 20.52 -2.82
CA LEU A 89 0.42 21.56 -1.97
C LEU A 89 0.55 21.01 -0.55
N ILE A 90 1.73 21.12 0.03
CA ILE A 90 2.01 20.79 1.42
C ILE A 90 2.10 22.10 2.21
N ASN A 91 1.41 22.20 3.33
CA ASN A 91 1.57 23.28 4.29
C ASN A 91 2.69 22.88 5.27
N LEU A 92 3.83 23.56 5.23
CA LEU A 92 5.00 23.23 6.07
C LEU A 92 4.78 23.51 7.56
N LYS A 93 3.94 24.48 7.90
CA LYS A 93 3.58 24.78 9.31
C LYS A 93 2.61 23.73 9.87
N LYS A 94 1.84 23.11 8.99
CA LYS A 94 0.92 22.01 9.31
C LYS A 94 1.23 20.86 8.35
N GLN A 95 2.41 20.25 8.53
CA GLN A 95 2.97 19.24 7.63
C GLN A 95 2.02 18.06 7.37
N ASN A 96 1.07 17.85 8.24
CA ASN A 96 0.05 16.84 8.09
C ASN A 96 -1.16 17.28 7.24
N GLN A 97 -1.16 18.51 6.67
CA GLN A 97 -2.22 19.00 5.78
C GLN A 97 -1.73 19.11 4.34
N ILE A 98 -2.30 18.29 3.47
CA ILE A 98 -1.91 18.21 2.07
C ILE A 98 -3.14 18.48 1.19
N TYR A 99 -3.03 19.44 0.23
CA TYR A 99 -4.09 19.81 -0.71
C TYR A 99 -3.76 19.22 -2.08
N ILE A 100 -4.74 18.62 -2.73
CA ILE A 100 -4.54 17.86 -4.00
C ILE A 100 -5.49 18.40 -5.08
N UNK A 101 -5.15 18.84 -6.22
CA UNK A 101 -5.75 19.24 -7.18
C UNK A 101 -6.31 18.19 -7.80
N VAL A 102 -7.53 18.21 -8.19
CA VAL A 102 -8.26 17.30 -9.06
C VAL A 102 -8.52 17.97 -10.41
N LYS A 103 -8.17 17.27 -11.47
CA LYS A 103 -8.38 17.77 -12.84
C LYS A 103 -9.47 16.94 -13.51
N ASP A 104 -10.57 17.58 -13.90
CA ASP A 104 -11.68 16.95 -14.64
C ASP A 104 -11.45 17.06 -16.15
N ASN A 105 -10.34 16.55 -16.62
CA ASN A 105 -9.96 16.58 -18.03
C ASN A 105 -10.45 15.33 -18.77
N GLU A 106 -11.77 15.17 -18.91
CA GLU A 106 -12.32 14.14 -19.77
C GLU A 106 -12.22 14.57 -21.24
N LYS A 107 -11.04 14.44 -21.82
CA LYS A 107 -10.92 14.48 -23.29
C LYS A 107 -11.46 13.14 -23.83
N ILE A 108 -12.24 13.23 -24.91
CA ILE A 108 -12.87 12.08 -25.59
C ILE A 108 -11.85 10.97 -25.90
N LEU A 109 -10.60 11.33 -26.16
CA LEU A 109 -9.49 10.39 -26.37
C LEU A 109 -9.11 9.58 -25.10
N SER A 110 -9.51 10.04 -23.91
CA SER A 110 -9.27 9.27 -22.67
C SER A 110 -10.17 8.03 -22.59
N SER A 111 -11.32 8.05 -23.29
CA SER A 111 -12.19 6.87 -23.37
C SER A 111 -11.59 5.75 -24.24
N LEU A 112 -10.70 6.09 -25.18
CA LEU A 112 -9.95 5.11 -25.98
C LEU A 112 -8.81 4.47 -25.15
N ARG A 113 -8.38 5.11 -24.07
CA ARG A 113 -7.47 4.51 -23.08
C ARG A 113 -8.13 3.36 -22.28
N ILE A 114 -9.44 3.09 -22.52
CA ILE A 114 -10.14 1.90 -22.03
C ILE A 114 -9.40 0.61 -22.45
N PHE A 115 -8.67 0.67 -23.56
CA PHE A 115 -7.82 -0.45 -24.00
C PHE A 115 -6.42 -0.45 -23.37
N ASN A 116 -6.12 0.56 -22.57
CA ASN A 116 -4.84 0.64 -21.86
C ASN A 116 -4.99 0.10 -20.42
N LYS A 117 -4.11 -0.71 -20.04
CA LYS A 117 -3.78 -1.50 -18.82
C LYS A 117 -4.61 -1.31 -17.51
N SER A 118 -5.51 -0.36 -17.36
CA SER A 118 -6.17 -0.16 -16.07
C SER A 118 -7.70 -0.02 -16.09
N PHE A 119 -8.32 0.18 -17.24
CA PHE A 119 -9.79 0.39 -17.40
C PHE A 119 -10.38 1.44 -16.45
N LYS A 120 -9.55 2.37 -16.00
CA LYS A 120 -9.95 3.39 -15.04
C LYS A 120 -10.20 4.71 -15.79
N ASN A 121 -11.28 5.39 -15.44
CA ASN A 121 -11.49 6.76 -15.88
C ASN A 121 -10.44 7.69 -15.24
N ASN A 122 -10.36 8.92 -15.70
CA ASN A 122 -9.36 9.89 -15.24
C ASN A 122 -9.40 10.11 -13.71
N ILE A 123 -10.57 10.16 -13.11
CA ILE A 123 -10.74 10.38 -11.66
C ILE A 123 -10.26 9.15 -10.87
N GLU A 124 -10.61 7.94 -11.31
CA GLU A 124 -10.12 6.70 -10.68
C GLU A 124 -8.60 6.58 -10.79
N LEU A 125 -8.02 7.02 -11.92
CA LEU A 125 -6.58 7.03 -12.10
C LEU A 125 -5.91 8.03 -11.15
N GLN A 126 -6.46 9.24 -11.01
CA GLN A 126 -5.96 10.24 -10.06
C GLN A 126 -6.04 9.75 -8.61
N ALA A 127 -7.13 9.07 -8.21
CA ALA A 127 -7.27 8.50 -6.88
C ALA A 127 -6.20 7.42 -6.62
N THR A 128 -5.92 6.57 -7.63
CA THR A 128 -4.87 5.55 -7.54
C THR A 128 -3.47 6.22 -7.48
N THR A 129 -3.22 7.24 -8.30
CA THR A 129 -1.97 8.01 -8.30
C THR A 129 -1.74 8.69 -6.95
N PHE A 130 -2.80 9.28 -6.38
CA PHE A 130 -2.75 9.86 -5.04
C PHE A 130 -2.26 8.83 -4.01
N TYR A 131 -2.83 7.61 -4.02
CA TYR A 131 -2.43 6.57 -3.07
C TYR A 131 -0.94 6.24 -3.17
N TYR A 132 -0.47 5.91 -4.40
CA TYR A 132 0.90 5.44 -4.57
C TYR A 132 1.95 6.53 -4.51
N ARG A 133 1.62 7.77 -4.90
CA ARG A 133 2.62 8.84 -5.10
C ARG A 133 2.54 9.97 -4.08
N ILE A 134 1.48 10.00 -3.25
CA ILE A 134 1.35 11.03 -2.21
C ILE A 134 1.11 10.37 -0.86
N PHE A 135 0.03 9.62 -0.72
CA PHE A 135 -0.32 8.97 0.56
C PHE A 135 0.85 8.14 1.10
N MET A 136 1.49 7.33 0.25
CA MET A 136 2.61 6.47 0.68
C MET A 136 3.82 7.26 1.21
N ILE A 137 4.10 8.46 0.66
CA ILE A 137 5.18 9.32 1.17
C ILE A 137 4.89 9.72 2.62
N PHE A 138 3.71 10.33 2.82
CA PHE A 138 3.38 10.92 4.13
C PHE A 138 3.13 9.84 5.18
N SER A 139 2.53 8.73 4.81
CA SER A 139 2.33 7.62 5.74
C SER A 139 3.66 6.96 6.14
N GLN A 140 4.63 6.85 5.23
CA GLN A 140 5.97 6.35 5.58
C GLN A 140 6.69 7.31 6.53
N LEU A 141 6.69 8.61 6.22
CA LEU A 141 7.31 9.62 7.09
C LEU A 141 6.66 9.64 8.48
N TRP A 142 5.34 9.55 8.53
CA TRP A 142 4.60 9.48 9.79
C TRP A 142 4.96 8.21 10.57
N ASN A 143 5.02 7.07 9.88
CA ASN A 143 5.42 5.80 10.51
C ASN A 143 6.80 5.93 11.16
N LEU A 144 7.79 6.48 10.43
CA LEU A 144 9.15 6.64 10.95
C LEU A 144 9.19 7.53 12.19
N ASN A 145 8.44 8.64 12.18
CA ASN A 145 8.34 9.55 13.34
C ASN A 145 7.70 8.86 14.55
N ASN A 146 6.93 7.78 14.33
CA ASN A 146 6.26 7.00 15.37
C ASN A 146 6.91 5.63 15.57
N HIS A 147 8.22 5.53 15.29
CA HIS A 147 9.03 4.32 15.51
C HIS A 147 8.44 3.08 14.83
N SER A 148 7.86 3.27 13.65
CA SER A 148 7.29 2.21 12.81
C SER A 148 7.79 2.37 11.38
N THR A 149 7.69 1.32 10.58
CA THR A 149 8.09 1.38 9.17
C THR A 149 7.25 0.38 8.36
N TYR A 150 7.31 0.50 7.04
CA TYR A 150 6.77 -0.51 6.15
C TYR A 150 7.80 -1.63 5.92
N ILE A 151 7.28 -2.84 5.71
CA ILE A 151 7.99 -3.90 5.00
C ILE A 151 7.12 -4.38 3.83
N HIS A 152 7.75 -4.83 2.76
CA HIS A 152 7.02 -5.43 1.63
C HIS A 152 6.70 -6.90 1.99
N ALA A 153 5.58 -7.08 2.68
CA ALA A 153 5.16 -8.37 3.18
C ALA A 153 3.64 -8.46 3.25
N SER A 154 3.14 -9.67 3.04
CA SER A 154 1.78 -10.06 3.41
C SER A 154 1.80 -10.65 4.82
N GLY A 155 0.67 -10.64 5.53
CA GLY A 155 0.66 -11.16 6.89
C GLY A 155 -0.68 -11.62 7.38
N VAL A 156 -0.64 -12.57 8.32
CA VAL A 156 -1.79 -13.05 9.07
C VAL A 156 -1.48 -13.10 10.56
N GLU A 157 -2.52 -12.96 11.36
CA GLU A 157 -2.45 -13.20 12.81
C GLU A 157 -3.10 -14.54 13.13
N ILE A 158 -2.47 -15.32 14.01
CA ILE A 158 -3.03 -16.52 14.60
C ILE A 158 -2.71 -16.50 16.11
N ASN A 159 -3.73 -16.67 16.96
CA ASN A 159 -3.58 -16.70 18.42
C ASN A 159 -2.80 -15.48 18.97
N GLY A 160 -3.08 -14.28 18.45
CA GLY A 160 -2.43 -13.03 18.91
C GLY A 160 -0.99 -12.85 18.42
N LYS A 161 -0.50 -13.74 17.55
CA LYS A 161 0.85 -13.67 16.98
C LYS A 161 0.79 -13.53 15.47
N SER A 162 1.66 -12.72 14.89
CA SER A 162 1.69 -12.55 13.44
C SER A 162 2.77 -13.40 12.77
N ILE A 163 2.44 -13.88 11.58
CA ILE A 163 3.35 -14.50 10.62
C ILE A 163 3.36 -13.63 9.39
N LEU A 164 4.53 -13.16 8.98
CA LEU A 164 4.69 -12.28 7.84
C LEU A 164 5.42 -13.01 6.70
N PHE A 165 4.97 -12.79 5.47
CA PHE A 165 5.53 -13.39 4.26
C PHE A 165 6.10 -12.27 3.40
N SER A 166 7.42 -12.05 3.47
CA SER A 166 8.09 -11.05 2.64
C SER A 166 8.65 -11.68 1.37
N ALA A 167 8.66 -10.96 0.27
CA ALA A 167 9.15 -11.44 -1.01
C ALA A 167 9.05 -10.35 -2.07
N ASP A 168 9.75 -10.54 -3.17
CA ASP A 168 9.47 -9.81 -4.41
C ASP A 168 8.04 -10.08 -4.90
N SER A 169 7.58 -9.26 -5.84
CA SER A 169 6.27 -9.44 -6.48
C SER A 169 6.23 -10.74 -7.30
N GLY A 170 5.12 -11.46 -7.24
CA GLY A 170 4.88 -12.63 -8.08
C GLY A 170 5.30 -14.00 -7.51
N ILE A 171 5.86 -14.05 -6.30
CA ILE A 171 6.36 -15.30 -5.69
C ILE A 171 5.26 -16.11 -4.98
N GLY A 172 4.04 -15.56 -4.85
CA GLY A 172 2.93 -16.34 -4.27
C GLY A 172 2.40 -15.83 -2.94
N LYS A 173 2.83 -14.66 -2.46
CA LYS A 173 2.33 -14.08 -1.18
C LYS A 173 0.80 -14.00 -1.13
N SER A 174 0.18 -13.37 -2.14
CA SER A 174 -1.28 -13.20 -2.18
C SER A 174 -2.01 -14.53 -2.35
N SER A 175 -1.43 -15.47 -3.11
CA SER A 175 -1.98 -16.82 -3.25
C SER A 175 -1.97 -17.56 -1.91
N LEU A 176 -0.90 -17.42 -1.14
CA LEU A 176 -0.82 -18.02 0.20
C LEU A 176 -1.88 -17.42 1.14
N LEU A 177 -2.07 -16.08 1.10
CA LEU A 177 -3.14 -15.42 1.87
C LEU A 177 -4.52 -16.00 1.51
N LEU A 178 -4.79 -16.19 0.22
CA LEU A 178 -6.06 -16.74 -0.26
C LEU A 178 -6.27 -18.18 0.25
N LYS A 179 -5.19 -18.94 0.41
CA LYS A 179 -5.29 -20.28 0.98
C LYS A 179 -5.58 -20.22 2.48
N LEU A 180 -4.95 -19.28 3.19
CA LEU A 180 -5.14 -19.12 4.63
C LEU A 180 -6.53 -18.56 4.98
N CYS A 181 -7.16 -17.76 4.16
CA CYS A 181 -8.46 -17.18 4.46
C CYS A 181 -9.61 -18.20 4.61
N UNK A 182 -9.36 -19.18 4.16
CA UNK A 182 -10.19 -20.17 4.28
C UNK A 182 -10.43 -20.67 5.57
N ASP A 183 -9.45 -20.54 6.47
CA ASP A 183 -9.49 -21.00 7.88
C ASP A 183 -9.70 -19.79 8.82
N SER A 184 -10.81 -19.77 9.49
CA SER A 184 -11.24 -18.65 10.35
C SER A 184 -10.30 -18.32 11.53
N LYS A 185 -9.35 -19.23 11.83
CA LYS A 185 -8.33 -18.96 12.87
C LYS A 185 -7.33 -17.90 12.45
N TYR A 186 -7.18 -17.65 11.12
CA TYR A 186 -6.26 -16.62 10.61
C TYR A 186 -7.00 -15.30 10.44
N HIS A 187 -6.52 -14.25 11.10
CA HIS A 187 -7.01 -12.88 10.90
C HIS A 187 -6.07 -12.16 9.92
N PHE A 188 -6.63 -11.41 9.01
CA PHE A 188 -5.86 -10.68 7.99
C PHE A 188 -5.06 -9.53 8.62
N ILE A 189 -3.79 -9.42 8.30
CA ILE A 189 -2.96 -8.25 8.63
C ILE A 189 -2.75 -7.39 7.37
N SER A 190 -2.25 -7.98 6.29
CA SER A 190 -1.85 -7.18 5.12
C SER A 190 -1.70 -8.03 3.87
N ASP A 191 -1.80 -7.36 2.72
CA ASP A 191 -1.29 -7.85 1.43
C ASP A 191 -0.37 -6.77 0.86
N ASP A 192 0.84 -7.13 0.47
CA ASP A 192 1.92 -6.30 -0.07
C ASP A 192 2.63 -5.39 0.94
N MET A 193 1.91 -4.63 1.78
CA MET A 193 2.55 -3.67 2.69
C MET A 193 2.07 -3.89 4.11
N THR A 194 3.01 -4.19 5.02
CA THR A 194 2.74 -4.34 6.45
C THR A 194 3.44 -3.21 7.22
N ILE A 195 2.76 -2.62 8.19
CA ILE A 195 3.39 -1.70 9.14
C ILE A 195 4.00 -2.53 10.26
N VAL A 196 5.27 -2.27 10.57
CA VAL A 196 6.01 -2.93 11.65
C VAL A 196 6.52 -1.85 12.62
N SER A 197 6.22 -2.00 13.92
CA SER A 197 6.75 -1.09 14.95
C SER A 197 8.00 -1.68 15.61
N ASN A 198 8.84 -0.81 16.17
CA ASN A 198 10.04 -1.20 16.92
C ASN A 198 9.71 -2.06 18.16
N LYS A 199 8.44 -2.11 18.58
CA LYS A 199 7.95 -2.98 19.69
C LYS A 199 7.54 -4.36 19.20
N SER A 200 8.03 -4.79 18.05
CA SER A 200 7.77 -6.11 17.46
C SER A 200 6.27 -6.39 17.23
N LYS A 201 5.53 -5.39 16.72
CA LYS A 201 4.12 -5.55 16.35
C LYS A 201 3.93 -5.27 14.86
N ALA A 202 3.07 -6.08 14.23
CA ALA A 202 2.63 -5.89 12.84
C ALA A 202 1.19 -5.36 12.82
N PHE A 203 0.91 -4.39 11.94
CA PHE A 203 -0.40 -3.75 11.84
C PHE A 203 -0.90 -3.75 10.39
N HIS A 204 -2.23 -3.78 10.26
CA HIS A 204 -2.92 -3.61 8.99
C HIS A 204 -2.63 -2.20 8.41
N GLN A 205 -2.16 -2.15 7.17
CA GLN A 205 -1.90 -0.89 6.49
C GLN A 205 -3.17 -0.33 5.84
N GLY A 206 -4.07 -1.21 5.37
CA GLY A 206 -5.34 -0.81 4.74
C GLY A 206 -5.47 -1.23 3.29
N ARG A 207 -4.42 -1.77 2.69
CA ARG A 207 -4.46 -2.18 1.27
C ARG A 207 -5.38 -3.39 1.08
N CYS A 208 -6.18 -3.35 0.00
CA CYS A 208 -7.02 -4.47 -0.42
C CYS A 208 -6.18 -5.63 -0.95
N LEU A 209 -6.74 -6.83 -0.91
CA LEU A 209 -6.15 -7.97 -1.63
C LEU A 209 -6.23 -7.72 -3.14
N SER A 210 -5.13 -8.02 -3.80
CA SER A 210 -4.97 -7.87 -5.26
C SER A 210 -5.18 -9.23 -5.94
N ILE A 211 -6.39 -9.46 -6.45
CA ILE A 211 -6.75 -10.71 -7.12
C ILE A 211 -6.49 -10.57 -8.62
N LYS A 212 -5.78 -11.53 -9.17
CA LYS A 212 -5.50 -11.65 -10.62
C LYS A 212 -6.23 -12.86 -11.19
N PRO A 213 -6.48 -12.90 -12.52
CA PRO A 213 -7.26 -14.01 -13.12
C PRO A 213 -6.73 -15.42 -12.82
N TYR A 214 -5.40 -15.57 -12.70
CA TYR A 214 -4.82 -16.89 -12.44
C TYR A 214 -5.21 -17.45 -11.06
N HIS A 215 -5.55 -16.60 -10.08
CA HIS A 215 -5.99 -17.05 -8.75
C HIS A 215 -7.27 -17.90 -8.84
N LEU A 216 -8.14 -17.65 -9.86
CA LEU A 216 -9.37 -18.39 -10.04
C LEU A 216 -9.16 -19.88 -10.35
N LYS A 217 -7.95 -20.23 -10.84
CA LYS A 217 -7.61 -21.64 -11.11
C LYS A 217 -7.40 -22.45 -9.83
N TYR A 218 -7.10 -21.78 -8.72
CA TYR A 218 -6.66 -22.45 -7.51
C TYR A 218 -7.60 -22.24 -6.32
N PHE A 219 -8.54 -21.32 -6.43
CA PHE A 219 -9.39 -20.90 -5.29
C PHE A 219 -10.86 -20.82 -5.70
N ASP A 220 -11.59 -21.89 -5.44
CA ASP A 220 -13.03 -21.94 -5.68
C ASP A 220 -13.73 -20.89 -4.81
N GLY A 221 -14.76 -20.28 -5.32
CA GLY A 221 -15.52 -19.25 -4.61
C GLY A 221 -14.99 -17.83 -4.82
N LEU A 222 -13.73 -17.63 -5.26
CA LEU A 222 -13.24 -16.27 -5.56
C LEU A 222 -14.05 -15.60 -6.67
N ILE A 223 -14.64 -16.35 -7.56
CA ILE A 223 -15.45 -15.84 -8.67
C ILE A 223 -16.64 -15.02 -8.16
N THR A 224 -17.25 -15.45 -7.09
CA THR A 224 -18.32 -14.70 -6.45
C THR A 224 -17.81 -13.38 -5.85
N UNK A 225 -16.72 -13.44 -5.45
CA UNK A 225 -16.11 -12.40 -4.92
C UNK A 225 -15.68 -11.46 -5.88
N UNK A 226 -15.28 -11.81 -6.84
CA UNK A 226 -14.92 -11.10 -7.83
C UNK A 226 -16.02 -10.47 -8.47
N ASN A 227 -17.15 -11.21 -8.76
CA ASN A 227 -18.36 -10.68 -9.43
C ASN A 227 -19.03 -9.55 -8.63
N ASN A 228 -19.06 -9.67 -7.32
CA ASN A 228 -19.65 -8.65 -6.44
C ASN A 228 -18.81 -7.37 -6.35
N SER A 229 -17.53 -7.45 -6.72
CA SER A 229 -16.59 -6.31 -6.60
C SER A 229 -16.34 -5.59 -7.94
N MET A 230 -16.88 -6.12 -9.05
CA MET A 230 -16.64 -5.57 -10.40
C MET A 230 -17.95 -5.31 -11.13
N SER A 231 -17.95 -4.27 -11.98
CA SER A 231 -19.05 -4.05 -12.91
C SER A 231 -19.06 -5.09 -14.03
N UNK A 232 -19.97 -5.14 -14.66
CA UNK A 232 -20.07 -6.04 -15.60
C UNK A 232 -19.15 -5.98 -16.66
N LEU A 233 -18.99 -4.67 -17.10
CA LEU A 233 -18.00 -4.39 -18.13
C LEU A 233 -16.61 -4.86 -17.67
N GLN A 234 -16.24 -4.61 -16.42
CA GLN A 234 -14.98 -5.05 -15.83
C GLN A 234 -14.86 -6.59 -15.83
N ILE A 235 -15.93 -7.30 -15.52
CA ILE A 235 -15.95 -8.78 -15.56
C ILE A 235 -15.68 -9.27 -16.98
N LEU A 236 -16.34 -8.66 -17.96
CA LEU A 236 -16.16 -9.01 -19.38
C LEU A 236 -14.71 -8.75 -19.82
N GLN A 237 -14.19 -7.57 -19.49
CA GLN A 237 -12.81 -7.19 -19.79
C GLN A 237 -11.80 -8.15 -19.12
N TRP A 238 -12.07 -8.53 -17.86
CA TRP A 238 -11.21 -9.44 -17.09
C TRP A 238 -11.16 -10.84 -17.73
N LYS A 239 -12.28 -11.32 -18.22
CA LYS A 239 -12.36 -12.62 -18.93
C LYS A 239 -11.61 -12.60 -20.26
N PHE A 240 -11.78 -11.53 -21.06
CA PHE A 240 -11.16 -11.45 -22.40
C PHE A 240 -9.71 -10.99 -22.37
N LEU A 241 -9.32 -10.20 -21.38
CA LEU A 241 -8.00 -9.58 -21.29
C LEU A 241 -7.17 -10.12 -20.13
N TYR A 242 -7.45 -11.36 -19.69
CA TYR A 242 -6.77 -11.96 -18.53
C TYR A 242 -5.24 -11.99 -18.66
N LYS A 243 -4.72 -12.10 -19.88
CA LYS A 243 -3.27 -12.09 -20.15
C LYS A 243 -2.58 -10.75 -19.83
N TYR A 244 -3.34 -9.69 -19.63
CA TYR A 244 -2.80 -8.38 -19.27
C TYR A 244 -2.65 -8.19 -17.76
N ASN A 245 -2.85 -9.23 -16.97
CA ASN A 245 -2.70 -9.22 -15.51
C ASN A 245 -3.55 -8.15 -14.81
N LEU A 246 -4.74 -7.90 -15.33
CA LEU A 246 -5.68 -6.98 -14.68
C LEU A 246 -5.97 -7.44 -13.26
N THR A 247 -5.99 -6.50 -12.32
CA THR A 247 -6.15 -6.78 -10.90
C THR A 247 -7.54 -6.34 -10.42
N CYS A 248 -8.26 -7.24 -9.77
CA CYS A 248 -9.46 -6.92 -9.01
C CYS A 248 -9.07 -6.69 -7.55
N ARG A 249 -9.51 -5.58 -6.96
CA ARG A 249 -9.31 -5.30 -5.54
C ARG A 249 -10.48 -5.86 -4.75
N ILE A 250 -10.19 -6.69 -3.76
CA ILE A 250 -11.22 -7.22 -2.86
C ILE A 250 -10.90 -6.78 -1.44
N ASN A 251 -11.90 -6.21 -0.78
CA ASN A 251 -11.80 -5.85 0.63
C ASN A 251 -11.50 -7.12 1.45
N PRO A 252 -10.44 -7.13 2.28
CA PRO A 252 -10.10 -8.32 3.07
C PRO A 252 -11.27 -8.83 3.95
N CYS A 253 -12.16 -7.95 4.40
CA CYS A 253 -13.35 -8.33 5.18
C CYS A 253 -14.32 -9.26 4.42
N ASN A 254 -14.21 -9.32 3.09
CA ASN A 254 -15.04 -10.22 2.27
C ASN A 254 -14.47 -11.63 2.17
N LEU A 255 -13.25 -11.84 2.64
CA LEU A 255 -12.54 -13.13 2.55
C LEU A 255 -12.12 -13.67 3.92
N PHE A 256 -11.63 -12.80 4.78
CA PHE A 256 -11.20 -13.18 6.13
C PHE A 256 -12.32 -12.90 7.13
N ALA A 257 -12.49 -13.79 8.10
CA ALA A 257 -13.45 -13.60 9.19
C ALA A 257 -13.15 -12.34 10.00
N ASN A 258 -11.87 -11.99 10.15
CA ASN A 258 -11.45 -10.84 10.95
C ASN A 258 -10.24 -10.12 10.35
N ILE A 259 -10.16 -8.81 10.61
CA ILE A 259 -8.97 -8.00 10.37
C ILE A 259 -8.25 -7.82 11.70
N SER A 260 -6.96 -8.09 11.72
CA SER A 260 -6.12 -7.91 12.91
C SER A 260 -6.07 -6.44 13.33
N LYS A 261 -6.15 -6.20 14.63
CA LYS A 261 -5.92 -4.86 15.22
C LYS A 261 -4.45 -4.58 15.49
N GLY A 262 -3.60 -5.56 15.21
CA GLY A 262 -2.16 -5.52 15.46
C GLY A 262 -1.74 -6.68 16.37
N ALA A 263 -0.71 -7.42 15.96
CA ALA A 263 -0.25 -8.64 16.65
C ALA A 263 1.27 -8.66 16.78
N SER A 264 1.77 -9.30 17.85
CA SER A 264 3.21 -9.47 18.07
C SER A 264 3.81 -10.36 16.97
N ILE A 265 4.95 -9.97 16.42
CA ILE A 265 5.59 -10.71 15.33
C ILE A 265 6.27 -11.95 15.91
N LYS A 266 5.83 -13.12 15.50
CA LYS A 266 6.41 -14.41 15.87
C LYS A 266 7.43 -14.88 14.84
N ARG A 267 7.12 -14.67 13.56
CA ARG A 267 7.92 -15.22 12.46
C ARG A 267 7.83 -14.34 11.22
N VAL A 268 8.95 -14.22 10.53
CA VAL A 268 8.98 -13.67 9.16
C VAL A 268 9.56 -14.75 8.24
N ILE A 269 8.87 -15.02 7.15
CA ILE A 269 9.27 -15.99 6.11
C ILE A 269 9.54 -15.19 4.84
N HIS A 270 10.80 -15.15 4.42
CA HIS A 270 11.19 -14.52 3.17
C HIS A 270 11.13 -15.56 2.06
N LEU A 271 10.30 -15.31 1.04
CA LEU A 271 10.14 -16.24 -0.09
C LEU A 271 11.06 -15.82 -1.23
N CYS A 272 11.83 -16.76 -1.77
CA CYS A 272 12.72 -16.56 -2.92
C CYS A 272 12.46 -17.63 -3.97
N ASN A 273 12.34 -17.25 -5.23
CA ASN A 273 12.26 -18.23 -6.32
C ASN A 273 13.62 -18.89 -6.60
N HIS A 274 13.60 -20.16 -7.01
CA HIS A 274 14.78 -20.86 -7.50
C HIS A 274 14.40 -21.91 -8.56
N ASN A 275 15.41 -22.44 -9.25
CA ASN A 275 15.22 -23.34 -10.39
C ASN A 275 15.15 -24.82 -10.01
N SER A 276 15.37 -25.18 -8.74
CA SER A 276 15.22 -26.56 -8.27
C SER A 276 13.73 -26.92 -8.15
N VAL A 277 13.41 -28.21 -8.21
CA VAL A 277 12.05 -28.74 -8.09
C VAL A 277 11.57 -28.83 -6.64
N ASP A 278 12.48 -28.81 -5.67
CA ASP A 278 12.16 -29.03 -4.25
C ASP A 278 12.10 -27.72 -3.48
N PHE A 279 11.08 -27.59 -2.64
CA PHE A 279 11.06 -26.51 -1.63
C PHE A 279 12.17 -26.72 -0.60
N LYS A 280 12.83 -25.64 -0.21
CA LYS A 280 13.86 -25.65 0.85
C LYS A 280 13.58 -24.55 1.85
N ILE A 281 13.91 -24.78 3.11
CA ILE A 281 13.80 -23.77 4.16
C ILE A 281 15.14 -23.67 4.89
N LYS A 282 15.57 -22.44 5.16
CA LYS A 282 16.80 -22.14 5.91
C LYS A 282 16.48 -21.06 6.95
N ARG A 283 16.97 -21.22 8.16
CA ARG A 283 16.97 -20.15 9.16
C ARG A 283 18.05 -19.13 8.76
N ILE A 284 17.74 -17.85 8.90
CA ILE A 284 18.67 -16.76 8.59
C ILE A 284 18.78 -15.82 9.79
N ASP A 285 19.87 -15.06 9.84
CA ASP A 285 20.03 -14.04 10.87
C ASP A 285 19.37 -12.72 10.44
N LEU A 286 19.34 -11.78 11.37
CA LEU A 286 18.68 -10.49 11.17
C LEU A 286 19.35 -9.65 10.08
N ASN A 287 20.68 -9.66 10.02
CA ASN A 287 21.40 -8.88 8.99
C ASN A 287 21.13 -9.43 7.60
N GLU A 288 21.11 -10.75 7.46
CA GLU A 288 20.76 -11.40 6.19
C GLU A 288 19.31 -11.04 5.78
N TYR A 289 18.36 -11.05 6.71
CA TYR A 289 16.98 -10.66 6.42
C TYR A 289 16.89 -9.19 5.96
N ILE A 290 17.54 -8.27 6.66
CA ILE A 290 17.52 -6.84 6.34
C ILE A 290 18.11 -6.61 4.94
N ARG A 291 19.24 -7.27 4.64
CA ARG A 291 19.88 -7.20 3.31
C ARG A 291 18.95 -7.66 2.18
N LEU A 292 18.06 -8.65 2.46
CA LEU A 292 17.09 -9.14 1.48
C LEU A 292 15.86 -8.20 1.36
N SER A 293 15.39 -7.64 2.47
CA SER A 293 14.08 -6.96 2.51
C SER A 293 14.12 -5.46 2.15
N ILE A 294 15.21 -4.75 2.50
CA ILE A 294 15.29 -3.29 2.26
C ILE A 294 15.27 -2.96 0.75
N PRO A 295 16.06 -3.62 -0.12
CA PRO A 295 16.01 -3.29 -1.55
C PRO A 295 14.63 -3.54 -2.18
N ILE A 296 13.88 -4.53 -1.69
CA ILE A 296 12.53 -4.80 -2.16
C ILE A 296 11.60 -3.63 -1.79
N LEU A 297 11.69 -3.16 -0.55
CA LEU A 297 10.90 -2.01 -0.11
C LEU A 297 11.27 -0.73 -0.89
N GLU A 298 12.56 -0.49 -1.12
CA GLU A 298 13.05 0.63 -1.94
C GLU A 298 12.42 0.60 -3.34
N ASN A 299 12.40 -0.56 -3.97
CA ASN A 299 11.85 -0.74 -5.30
C ASN A 299 10.33 -0.51 -5.30
N GLU A 300 9.60 -1.03 -4.31
CA GLU A 300 8.15 -0.85 -4.21
C GLU A 300 7.77 0.64 -3.98
N LEU A 301 8.59 1.39 -3.29
CA LEU A 301 8.36 2.80 -2.99
C LEU A 301 9.08 3.76 -3.95
N HIS A 302 9.63 3.28 -5.08
CA HIS A 302 10.49 4.10 -5.96
C HIS A 302 9.83 5.41 -6.44
N LEU A 303 8.52 5.39 -6.71
CA LEU A 303 7.79 6.59 -7.15
C LEU A 303 7.67 7.64 -6.03
N ALA A 304 7.52 7.17 -4.79
CA ALA A 304 7.52 8.03 -3.60
C ALA A 304 8.94 8.55 -3.31
N ASN A 305 9.93 7.68 -3.41
CA ASN A 305 11.34 7.97 -3.14
C ASN A 305 11.87 9.11 -4.04
N PHE A 306 11.51 9.09 -5.31
CA PHE A 306 11.92 10.14 -6.26
C PHE A 306 11.47 11.52 -5.77
N LYS A 307 10.18 11.65 -5.39
CA LYS A 307 9.64 12.92 -4.90
C LYS A 307 10.27 13.34 -3.58
N LEU A 308 10.49 12.39 -2.69
CA LEU A 308 11.09 12.65 -1.38
C LEU A 308 12.54 13.17 -1.51
N ASN A 309 13.32 12.59 -2.41
CA ASN A 309 14.70 13.06 -2.65
C ASN A 309 14.73 14.52 -3.16
N ILE A 310 13.80 14.88 -4.04
CA ILE A 310 13.72 16.27 -4.50
C ILE A 310 13.32 17.20 -3.34
N LEU A 311 12.34 16.81 -2.53
CA LEU A 311 11.94 17.58 -1.35
C LEU A 311 13.11 17.78 -0.37
N ALA A 312 13.87 16.72 -0.13
CA ALA A 312 15.02 16.74 0.79
C ALA A 312 16.22 17.55 0.25
N SER A 313 16.25 17.87 -1.05
CA SER A 313 17.36 18.57 -1.67
C SER A 313 17.27 20.09 -1.60
N PHE A 314 16.16 20.64 -1.09
CA PHE A 314 16.05 22.08 -0.87
C PHE A 314 16.82 22.50 0.39
N PRO A 315 17.39 23.71 0.42
CA PRO A 315 17.97 24.24 1.65
C PRO A 315 16.97 24.23 2.80
N ASP A 316 17.42 23.89 3.98
CA ASP A 316 16.62 23.87 5.21
C ASP A 316 15.35 22.98 5.14
N SER A 317 15.37 22.01 4.26
CA SER A 317 14.25 21.10 4.12
C SER A 317 14.08 20.15 5.33
N UNK A 318 12.99 19.98 5.62
CA UNK A 318 12.69 19.19 6.60
C UNK A 318 12.48 17.85 6.28
N PHE A 319 12.34 17.62 5.11
CA PHE A 319 12.06 16.28 4.60
C PHE A 319 13.31 15.41 4.68
N LEU A 320 13.11 14.15 5.03
CA LEU A 320 14.20 13.17 5.07
C LEU A 320 14.57 12.74 3.64
N SER A 321 15.86 12.65 3.35
CA SER A 321 16.32 11.99 2.11
C SER A 321 16.02 10.47 2.19
N THR A 322 15.96 9.81 1.04
CA THR A 322 15.71 8.35 1.02
C THR A 322 16.77 7.58 1.81
N ASN A 323 18.04 8.00 1.75
CA ASN A 323 19.08 7.35 2.56
C ASN A 323 18.76 7.41 4.06
N LYS A 324 18.29 8.55 4.56
CA LYS A 324 17.88 8.69 5.97
C LYS A 324 16.62 7.84 6.27
N VAL A 325 15.66 7.84 5.35
CA VAL A 325 14.44 7.01 5.48
C VAL A 325 14.81 5.53 5.64
N TYR A 326 15.70 5.01 4.77
CA TYR A 326 16.04 3.58 4.82
C TYR A 326 16.99 3.24 5.97
N SER A 327 17.87 4.16 6.38
CA SER A 327 18.65 3.98 7.60
C SER A 327 17.75 3.89 8.84
N GLN A 328 16.73 4.75 8.96
CA GLN A 328 15.77 4.69 10.06
C GLN A 328 14.91 3.40 9.97
N THR A 329 14.49 3.02 8.75
CA THR A 329 13.76 1.77 8.52
C THR A 329 14.58 0.57 9.02
N GLU A 330 15.85 0.51 8.66
CA GLU A 330 16.76 -0.56 9.11
C GLU A 330 16.85 -0.63 10.63
N ASN A 331 17.01 0.50 11.30
CA ASN A 331 17.10 0.56 12.77
C ASN A 331 15.79 0.05 13.41
N ILE A 332 14.64 0.49 12.90
CA ILE A 332 13.33 0.03 13.40
C ILE A 332 13.19 -1.49 13.21
N LEU A 333 13.61 -2.01 12.04
CA LEU A 333 13.54 -3.46 11.77
C LEU A 333 14.49 -4.24 12.66
N LYS A 334 15.69 -3.71 12.97
CA LYS A 334 16.62 -4.35 13.92
C LYS A 334 16.00 -4.50 15.31
N ASP A 335 15.35 -3.45 15.79
CA ASP A 335 14.66 -3.50 17.08
C ASP A 335 13.45 -4.46 17.05
N ALA A 336 12.66 -4.37 15.98
CA ALA A 336 11.40 -5.13 15.85
C ALA A 336 11.62 -6.63 15.72
N LEU A 337 12.70 -7.05 15.05
CA LEU A 337 12.87 -8.44 14.62
C LEU A 337 13.99 -9.19 15.37
N LYS A 338 14.63 -8.59 16.38
CA LYS A 338 15.77 -9.18 17.10
C LYS A 338 15.45 -10.57 17.72
N ASP A 339 14.23 -10.75 18.20
CA ASP A 339 13.79 -11.98 18.84
C ASP A 339 12.80 -12.81 17.98
N VAL A 340 12.68 -12.45 16.71
CA VAL A 340 11.72 -13.05 15.78
C VAL A 340 12.38 -14.21 15.02
N ILE A 341 11.63 -15.27 14.76
CA ILE A 341 12.11 -16.38 13.92
C ILE A 341 12.15 -15.92 12.46
N LEU A 342 13.33 -15.92 11.87
CA LEU A 342 13.55 -15.47 10.49
C LEU A 342 13.94 -16.67 9.62
N ASN A 343 13.18 -16.88 8.54
CA ASN A 343 13.45 -17.97 7.60
C ASN A 343 13.47 -17.45 6.16
N VAL A 344 14.28 -18.07 5.32
CA VAL A 344 14.14 -18.01 3.86
C VAL A 344 13.51 -19.33 3.41
N VAL A 345 12.51 -19.24 2.55
CA VAL A 345 11.92 -20.39 1.87
C VAL A 345 12.19 -20.24 0.36
N TYR A 346 12.89 -21.20 -0.18
CA TYR A 346 13.16 -21.28 -1.61
C TYR A 346 11.98 -21.99 -2.27
N VAL A 347 11.29 -21.26 -3.14
CA VAL A 347 10.05 -21.68 -3.80
C VAL A 347 10.39 -22.09 -5.23
N PRO A 348 10.10 -23.31 -5.66
CA PRO A 348 10.33 -23.71 -7.06
C PRO A 348 9.59 -22.77 -8.03
N TYR A 349 10.29 -22.34 -9.08
CA TYR A 349 9.69 -21.47 -10.09
C TYR A 349 8.47 -22.16 -10.70
N MET A 350 7.36 -21.44 -10.81
CA MET A 350 6.08 -21.96 -11.34
C MET A 350 5.40 -23.03 -10.48
N SER A 351 5.77 -23.16 -9.19
CA SER A 351 5.08 -24.09 -8.28
C SER A 351 3.60 -23.70 -8.08
N ASN A 352 2.78 -24.70 -7.79
CA ASN A 352 1.38 -24.50 -7.46
C ASN A 352 1.29 -23.78 -6.10
N PRO A 353 0.44 -22.77 -5.94
CA PRO A 353 0.26 -22.10 -4.65
C PRO A 353 -0.12 -23.03 -3.48
N ASN A 354 -0.84 -24.11 -3.76
CA ASN A 354 -1.18 -25.11 -2.75
C ASN A 354 0.07 -25.84 -2.21
N ASP A 355 1.06 -26.07 -3.06
CA ASP A 355 2.30 -26.79 -2.66
C ASP A 355 3.09 -25.94 -1.63
N LEU A 356 3.12 -24.62 -1.81
CA LEU A 356 3.76 -23.72 -0.85
C LEU A 356 3.04 -23.79 0.52
N TYR A 357 1.70 -23.78 0.52
CA TYR A 357 0.92 -23.90 1.75
C TYR A 357 1.22 -25.23 2.46
N GLU A 358 1.16 -26.36 1.74
CA GLU A 358 1.41 -27.69 2.30
C GLU A 358 2.83 -27.81 2.85
N PHE A 359 3.83 -27.27 2.12
CA PHE A 359 5.21 -27.24 2.58
C PHE A 359 5.33 -26.49 3.91
N LEU A 360 4.81 -25.24 3.97
CA LEU A 360 4.88 -24.43 5.20
C LEU A 360 4.13 -25.09 6.37
N HIS A 361 3.00 -25.75 6.07
CA HIS A 361 2.21 -26.47 7.06
C HIS A 361 3.01 -27.66 7.62
N SER A 362 3.61 -28.48 6.74
CA SER A 362 4.43 -29.64 7.13
C SER A 362 5.64 -29.24 7.97
N LYS A 363 6.19 -28.03 7.74
CA LYS A 363 7.33 -27.49 8.53
C LYS A 363 6.89 -26.74 9.79
N ARG A 364 5.60 -26.77 10.13
CA ARG A 364 5.02 -26.05 11.29
C ARG A 364 5.34 -24.54 11.26
N CYS A 365 5.36 -23.97 10.06
CA CYS A 365 5.64 -22.54 9.90
C CYS A 365 4.39 -21.67 10.06
N LEU A 366 3.21 -22.29 9.99
CA LEU A 366 1.90 -21.62 10.02
C LEU A 366 1.18 -21.75 11.36
N SER A 367 1.93 -22.06 12.45
CA SER A 367 1.35 -22.25 13.79
C SER A 367 1.97 -21.32 14.83
#